data_8cac6a3496d0905de1ae2f970bc23cd1
#
_entry.id   8cac6a3496d0905de1ae2f970bc23cd1
#
_cell.length_a   1.000
_cell.length_b   1.000
_cell.length_c   1.000
_cell.angle_alpha   90.00
_cell.angle_beta   90.00
_cell.angle_gamma   90.00
#
_symmetry.space_group_name_H-M   'P 1'
#
loop_
_entity.id
_entity.type
_entity.pdbx_description
1 polymer ?
#
loop_
_entity_poly.entity_id
_entity_poly.type
_entity_poly.pdbx_seq_one_letter_code
_entity_poly.pdbx_strand_id
1 'polypeptide(L)'
;MKTYLRHRTLNVIDVKELIALEYLDFEGKYKDYVEEHNFYEMCCVEQGEIALDIDGSTHALSSGDIIVIQPGCRHSYSSKSGNNSRVFVVCFECTSHILRMLSGVVFATNSDEAYCIKRIIEECKATFRMNDRDQLELLSSPGFGGQQAIILQLEYLFIGLLRRHLSDKKSDVVFLSREKFYPDLVDIITGYLRDNVRQRISLKDVCERFNYSRSFICKIFKEQTGESLISYFNRVKIEEAKSLLAETDMTVISISELLGFSEAKYFGVTFKKQEGVSPQAYRTAVRQNKKKEIKGEDQ
;
A
#
# COMPACT_ATOMS: atom_id res chain seq x y z
N MET A 1 -22.00 -20.52 37.60
CA MET A 1 -21.50 -19.27 37.02
C MET A 1 -21.41 -19.46 35.51
N LYS A 2 -22.08 -18.66 34.68
CA LYS A 2 -21.97 -18.79 33.20
C LYS A 2 -20.59 -18.30 32.76
N THR A 3 -19.83 -19.12 32.04
CA THR A 3 -18.55 -18.74 31.46
C THR A 3 -18.81 -18.21 30.05
N TYR A 4 -18.39 -16.96 29.78
CA TYR A 4 -18.53 -16.34 28.47
C TYR A 4 -17.23 -16.50 27.68
N LEU A 5 -17.34 -17.04 26.46
CA LEU A 5 -16.25 -17.06 25.49
C LEU A 5 -16.05 -15.65 24.91
N ARG A 6 -14.80 -15.18 24.92
CA ARG A 6 -14.43 -13.89 24.32
C ARG A 6 -13.84 -14.13 22.95
N HIS A 7 -14.44 -13.53 21.93
CA HIS A 7 -13.89 -13.53 20.57
C HIS A 7 -13.15 -12.22 20.33
N ARG A 8 -11.90 -12.34 19.89
CA ARG A 8 -11.13 -11.16 19.45
C ARG A 8 -11.62 -10.75 18.07
N THR A 9 -12.07 -9.51 17.94
CA THR A 9 -12.39 -8.92 16.64
C THR A 9 -11.12 -8.47 15.92
N LEU A 10 -11.11 -8.59 14.59
CA LEU A 10 -10.02 -8.14 13.73
C LEU A 10 -10.57 -7.06 12.80
N ASN A 11 -9.88 -5.93 12.70
CA ASN A 11 -10.16 -4.93 11.68
C ASN A 11 -9.59 -5.46 10.36
N VAL A 12 -10.45 -5.61 9.36
CA VAL A 12 -10.07 -6.03 8.00
C VAL A 12 -9.69 -4.81 7.17
N ILE A 13 -10.43 -3.73 7.33
CA ILE A 13 -10.14 -2.40 6.77
C ILE A 13 -9.82 -1.47 7.93
N ASP A 14 -8.83 -0.61 7.73
CA ASP A 14 -8.34 0.31 8.76
C ASP A 14 -7.92 1.63 8.07
N VAL A 15 -8.89 2.51 7.89
CA VAL A 15 -8.70 3.88 7.39
C VAL A 15 -8.14 4.74 8.51
N LYS A 16 -6.99 5.37 8.27
CA LYS A 16 -6.26 6.14 9.29
C LYS A 16 -6.54 7.63 9.25
N GLU A 17 -6.49 8.20 8.05
CA GLU A 17 -6.58 9.65 7.87
C GLU A 17 -7.43 9.96 6.64
N LEU A 18 -8.16 11.06 6.71
CA LEU A 18 -8.81 11.70 5.56
C LEU A 18 -7.90 12.82 5.08
N ILE A 19 -7.64 12.86 3.78
CA ILE A 19 -6.66 13.77 3.17
C ILE A 19 -7.36 14.89 2.42
N ALA A 20 -8.31 14.53 1.52
CA ALA A 20 -9.07 15.48 0.74
C ALA A 20 -10.49 14.98 0.50
N LEU A 21 -11.40 15.92 0.28
CA LEU A 21 -12.80 15.69 -0.06
C LEU A 21 -13.16 16.68 -1.16
N GLU A 22 -13.40 16.21 -2.37
CA GLU A 22 -13.57 17.07 -3.52
C GLU A 22 -14.85 16.77 -4.28
N TYR A 23 -15.39 17.81 -4.87
CA TYR A 23 -16.41 17.73 -5.92
C TYR A 23 -15.83 18.23 -7.21
N LEU A 24 -15.74 17.35 -8.19
CA LEU A 24 -15.31 17.68 -9.54
C LEU A 24 -16.55 17.85 -10.40
N ASP A 25 -16.81 19.06 -10.86
CA ASP A 25 -17.85 19.39 -11.81
C ASP A 25 -17.25 19.55 -13.21
N PHE A 26 -17.58 18.63 -14.11
CA PHE A 26 -17.10 18.65 -15.49
C PHE A 26 -18.19 19.24 -16.38
N GLU A 27 -17.92 20.42 -16.94
CA GLU A 27 -18.77 21.05 -17.93
C GLU A 27 -18.18 20.87 -19.34
N GLY A 28 -18.89 20.14 -20.19
CA GLY A 28 -18.44 19.91 -21.57
C GLY A 28 -17.28 18.94 -21.72
N LYS A 29 -16.41 19.19 -22.71
CA LYS A 29 -15.22 18.36 -22.93
C LYS A 29 -14.10 18.79 -21.98
N TYR A 30 -13.75 17.94 -21.08
CA TYR A 30 -12.71 18.17 -20.08
C TYR A 30 -11.68 17.04 -20.11
N LYS A 31 -10.42 17.36 -19.85
CA LYS A 31 -9.35 16.40 -19.56
C LYS A 31 -8.45 17.02 -18.51
N ASP A 32 -8.35 16.34 -17.40
CA ASP A 32 -7.50 16.74 -16.29
C ASP A 32 -6.01 16.48 -16.57
N TYR A 33 -5.16 17.08 -15.77
CA TYR A 33 -3.76 16.70 -15.72
C TYR A 33 -3.58 15.34 -15.04
N VAL A 34 -2.43 14.72 -15.31
CA VAL A 34 -2.12 13.41 -14.72
C VAL A 34 -1.60 13.62 -13.31
N GLU A 35 -2.24 12.98 -12.35
CA GLU A 35 -1.87 12.97 -10.94
C GLU A 35 -1.22 11.65 -10.53
N GLU A 36 -0.39 11.70 -9.49
CA GLU A 36 0.19 10.56 -8.81
C GLU A 36 0.41 10.94 -7.35
N HIS A 37 -0.11 10.14 -6.43
CA HIS A 37 0.00 10.39 -5.00
C HIS A 37 0.16 9.08 -4.20
N ASN A 38 0.58 9.19 -2.93
CA ASN A 38 0.90 8.06 -2.07
C ASN A 38 -0.24 7.61 -1.14
N PHE A 39 -1.48 8.01 -1.41
CA PHE A 39 -2.67 7.65 -0.67
C PHE A 39 -3.73 7.03 -1.58
N TYR A 40 -4.78 6.46 -0.98
CA TYR A 40 -5.93 5.94 -1.72
C TYR A 40 -6.88 7.05 -2.11
N GLU A 41 -7.52 6.88 -3.24
CA GLU A 41 -8.60 7.72 -3.71
C GLU A 41 -9.82 6.87 -4.05
N MET A 42 -11.00 7.29 -3.62
CA MET A 42 -12.28 6.73 -4.03
C MET A 42 -13.03 7.77 -4.85
N CYS A 43 -13.33 7.43 -6.08
CA CYS A 43 -14.15 8.23 -6.99
C CYS A 43 -15.54 7.64 -7.07
N CYS A 44 -16.57 8.48 -6.93
CA CYS A 44 -17.97 8.13 -7.09
C CYS A 44 -18.64 9.11 -8.06
N VAL A 45 -19.24 8.60 -9.14
CA VAL A 45 -19.96 9.43 -10.10
C VAL A 45 -21.39 9.69 -9.60
N GLU A 46 -21.66 10.92 -9.15
CA GLU A 46 -23.01 11.30 -8.72
C GLU A 46 -23.93 11.54 -9.92
N GLN A 47 -23.42 12.14 -10.98
CA GLN A 47 -24.19 12.48 -12.19
C GLN A 47 -23.32 12.39 -13.45
N GLY A 48 -23.93 11.97 -14.55
CA GLY A 48 -23.30 11.95 -15.88
C GLY A 48 -22.38 10.77 -16.10
N GLU A 49 -21.41 10.96 -16.95
CA GLU A 49 -20.43 9.95 -17.36
C GLU A 49 -19.03 10.57 -17.44
N ILE A 50 -18.05 9.83 -16.98
CA ILE A 50 -16.63 10.19 -17.08
C ILE A 50 -15.80 9.02 -17.61
N ALA A 51 -14.60 9.32 -18.07
CA ALA A 51 -13.57 8.32 -18.26
C ALA A 51 -12.41 8.64 -17.33
N LEU A 52 -11.93 7.63 -16.63
CA LEU A 52 -10.79 7.66 -15.74
C LEU A 52 -9.68 6.78 -16.33
N ASP A 53 -8.53 7.38 -16.61
CA ASP A 53 -7.34 6.63 -16.98
C ASP A 53 -6.53 6.31 -15.74
N ILE A 54 -6.16 5.05 -15.56
CA ILE A 54 -5.27 4.59 -14.47
C ILE A 54 -4.15 3.79 -15.11
N ASP A 55 -2.91 4.27 -15.02
CA ASP A 55 -1.70 3.65 -15.57
C ASP A 55 -1.86 3.23 -17.06
N GLY A 56 -2.56 4.05 -17.85
CA GLY A 56 -2.83 3.81 -19.28
C GLY A 56 -4.04 2.89 -19.55
N SER A 57 -4.76 2.46 -18.51
CA SER A 57 -6.01 1.70 -18.65
C SER A 57 -7.20 2.63 -18.46
N THR A 58 -8.03 2.80 -19.48
CA THR A 58 -9.20 3.69 -19.43
C THR A 58 -10.43 2.95 -18.91
N HIS A 59 -11.04 3.49 -17.86
CA HIS A 59 -12.27 3.02 -17.23
C HIS A 59 -13.40 3.99 -17.54
N ALA A 60 -14.49 3.52 -18.11
CA ALA A 60 -15.71 4.31 -18.27
C ALA A 60 -16.59 4.16 -17.03
N LEU A 61 -16.99 5.28 -16.44
CA LEU A 61 -17.86 5.33 -15.27
C LEU A 61 -19.11 6.16 -15.58
N SER A 62 -20.23 5.68 -15.07
CA SER A 62 -21.55 6.32 -15.17
C SER A 62 -22.11 6.64 -13.80
N SER A 63 -23.17 7.42 -13.74
CA SER A 63 -23.86 7.76 -12.48
C SER A 63 -24.16 6.51 -11.65
N GLY A 64 -23.72 6.51 -10.39
CA GLY A 64 -23.82 5.40 -9.46
C GLY A 64 -22.62 4.45 -9.46
N ASP A 65 -21.62 4.68 -10.30
CA ASP A 65 -20.39 3.87 -10.29
C ASP A 65 -19.38 4.41 -9.26
N ILE A 66 -18.65 3.47 -8.66
CA ILE A 66 -17.49 3.70 -7.80
C ILE A 66 -16.27 3.03 -8.38
N ILE A 67 -15.12 3.67 -8.22
CA ILE A 67 -13.80 3.08 -8.43
C ILE A 67 -12.84 3.50 -7.31
N VAL A 68 -11.91 2.62 -6.95
CA VAL A 68 -10.84 2.92 -5.99
C VAL A 68 -9.51 2.95 -6.73
N ILE A 69 -8.67 3.95 -6.45
CA ILE A 69 -7.32 4.11 -6.96
C ILE A 69 -6.36 3.87 -5.81
N GLN A 70 -5.40 2.96 -5.99
CA GLN A 70 -4.39 2.68 -4.98
C GLN A 70 -3.23 3.69 -5.03
N PRO A 71 -2.47 3.86 -3.93
CA PRO A 71 -1.26 4.68 -3.92
C PRO A 71 -0.27 4.35 -5.03
N GLY A 72 0.32 5.38 -5.64
CA GLY A 72 1.36 5.27 -6.66
C GLY A 72 0.86 5.00 -8.08
N CYS A 73 -0.45 4.94 -8.33
CA CYS A 73 -1.01 4.88 -9.66
C CYS A 73 -1.11 6.28 -10.28
N ARG A 74 -0.66 6.41 -11.53
CA ARG A 74 -0.87 7.63 -12.32
C ARG A 74 -2.27 7.62 -12.89
N HIS A 75 -3.04 8.68 -12.67
CA HIS A 75 -4.42 8.74 -13.13
C HIS A 75 -4.82 10.13 -13.61
N SER A 76 -5.88 10.19 -14.41
CA SER A 76 -6.47 11.45 -14.88
C SER A 76 -7.94 11.27 -15.23
N TYR A 77 -8.73 12.28 -14.94
CA TYR A 77 -10.14 12.34 -15.27
C TYR A 77 -10.37 12.97 -16.64
N SER A 78 -11.41 12.54 -17.33
CA SER A 78 -11.88 13.18 -18.57
C SER A 78 -13.37 13.01 -18.76
N SER A 79 -14.00 13.98 -19.41
CA SER A 79 -15.41 13.93 -19.82
C SER A 79 -15.55 14.19 -21.32
N LYS A 80 -16.61 13.64 -21.92
CA LYS A 80 -16.95 13.89 -23.32
C LYS A 80 -17.75 15.19 -23.46
N SER A 81 -17.61 15.83 -24.62
CA SER A 81 -18.39 17.03 -24.96
C SER A 81 -19.90 16.76 -24.89
N GLY A 82 -20.61 17.63 -24.20
CA GLY A 82 -22.08 17.57 -24.06
C GLY A 82 -22.61 16.94 -22.78
N ASN A 83 -21.75 16.33 -21.93
CA ASN A 83 -22.15 15.78 -20.65
C ASN A 83 -21.69 16.70 -19.52
N ASN A 84 -22.63 17.11 -18.66
CA ASN A 84 -22.30 17.67 -17.36
C ASN A 84 -22.22 16.52 -16.37
N SER A 85 -21.03 16.32 -15.82
CA SER A 85 -20.79 15.21 -14.90
C SER A 85 -20.33 15.75 -13.55
N ARG A 86 -20.80 15.14 -12.47
CA ARG A 86 -20.38 15.44 -11.11
C ARG A 86 -19.83 14.20 -10.46
N VAL A 87 -18.65 14.37 -9.89
CA VAL A 87 -17.90 13.29 -9.23
C VAL A 87 -17.59 13.73 -7.80
N PHE A 88 -17.81 12.84 -6.84
CA PHE A 88 -17.36 12.98 -5.47
C PHE A 88 -16.11 12.16 -5.27
N VAL A 89 -15.06 12.80 -4.78
CA VAL A 89 -13.75 12.18 -4.55
C VAL A 89 -13.44 12.25 -3.05
N VAL A 90 -12.95 11.13 -2.51
CA VAL A 90 -12.44 11.01 -1.13
C VAL A 90 -11.04 10.46 -1.17
N CYS A 91 -10.07 11.23 -0.67
CA CYS A 91 -8.68 10.84 -0.53
C CYS A 91 -8.39 10.47 0.93
N PHE A 92 -7.74 9.31 1.15
CA PHE A 92 -7.53 8.78 2.50
C PHE A 92 -6.32 7.87 2.61
N GLU A 93 -5.73 7.78 3.81
CA GLU A 93 -4.75 6.75 4.13
C GLU A 93 -5.44 5.48 4.66
N CYS A 94 -5.02 4.33 4.14
CA CYS A 94 -5.47 3.03 4.62
C CYS A 94 -4.28 2.06 4.71
N THR A 95 -4.13 1.42 5.87
CA THR A 95 -3.06 0.45 6.11
C THR A 95 -3.43 -0.98 5.68
N SER A 96 -4.67 -1.20 5.27
CA SER A 96 -5.18 -2.52 4.90
C SER A 96 -4.93 -2.81 3.42
N HIS A 97 -3.94 -3.64 3.15
CA HIS A 97 -3.54 -4.01 1.78
C HIS A 97 -4.64 -4.72 0.97
N ILE A 98 -5.63 -5.35 1.65
CA ILE A 98 -6.77 -5.98 0.97
C ILE A 98 -7.55 -4.98 0.10
N LEU A 99 -7.51 -3.69 0.44
CA LEU A 99 -8.19 -2.65 -0.33
C LEU A 99 -7.65 -2.53 -1.77
N ARG A 100 -6.41 -2.94 -2.02
CA ARG A 100 -5.82 -3.01 -3.37
C ARG A 100 -6.59 -3.91 -4.32
N MET A 101 -7.32 -4.90 -3.81
CA MET A 101 -8.16 -5.77 -4.64
C MET A 101 -9.32 -5.02 -5.31
N LEU A 102 -9.69 -3.87 -4.79
CA LEU A 102 -10.71 -2.99 -5.37
C LEU A 102 -10.13 -1.97 -6.37
N SER A 103 -8.78 -1.82 -6.41
CA SER A 103 -8.14 -0.82 -7.26
C SER A 103 -8.38 -1.13 -8.75
N GLY A 104 -8.82 -0.10 -9.50
CA GLY A 104 -9.12 -0.21 -10.91
C GLY A 104 -10.36 -1.06 -11.25
N VAL A 105 -11.13 -1.50 -10.25
CA VAL A 105 -12.39 -2.22 -10.48
C VAL A 105 -13.56 -1.23 -10.41
N VAL A 106 -14.37 -1.18 -11.46
CA VAL A 106 -15.59 -0.38 -11.49
C VAL A 106 -16.74 -1.17 -10.86
N PHE A 107 -17.40 -0.57 -9.87
CA PHE A 107 -18.54 -1.14 -9.18
C PHE A 107 -19.78 -0.26 -9.42
N ALA A 108 -20.77 -0.79 -10.11
CA ALA A 108 -22.12 -0.22 -10.07
C ALA A 108 -22.69 -0.41 -8.65
N THR A 109 -23.09 0.66 -7.97
CA THR A 109 -23.56 0.60 -6.59
C THR A 109 -24.94 -0.04 -6.48
N ASN A 110 -25.12 -0.87 -5.47
CA ASN A 110 -26.46 -1.29 -5.03
C ASN A 110 -27.07 -0.25 -4.07
N SER A 111 -28.33 -0.49 -3.65
CA SER A 111 -29.04 0.44 -2.76
C SER A 111 -28.34 0.70 -1.44
N ASP A 112 -27.73 -0.30 -0.84
CA ASP A 112 -27.05 -0.19 0.46
C ASP A 112 -25.75 0.60 0.32
N GLU A 113 -24.99 0.34 -0.75
CA GLU A 113 -23.76 1.06 -1.07
C GLU A 113 -24.05 2.53 -1.42
N ALA A 114 -25.09 2.78 -2.23
CA ALA A 114 -25.53 4.15 -2.55
C ALA A 114 -25.96 4.92 -1.30
N TYR A 115 -26.70 4.26 -0.39
CA TYR A 115 -27.06 4.85 0.91
C TYR A 115 -25.81 5.18 1.75
N CYS A 116 -24.84 4.28 1.80
CA CYS A 116 -23.59 4.48 2.51
C CYS A 116 -22.81 5.69 1.97
N ILE A 117 -22.69 5.81 0.63
CA ILE A 117 -22.05 6.98 -0.02
C ILE A 117 -22.76 8.27 0.33
N LYS A 118 -24.09 8.27 0.27
CA LYS A 118 -24.88 9.44 0.66
C LYS A 118 -24.58 9.87 2.10
N ARG A 119 -24.47 8.91 3.02
CA ARG A 119 -24.11 9.18 4.42
C ARG A 119 -22.70 9.74 4.55
N ILE A 120 -21.73 9.19 3.81
CA ILE A 120 -20.36 9.73 3.77
C ILE A 120 -20.38 11.19 3.34
N ILE A 121 -21.07 11.50 2.25
CA ILE A 121 -21.18 12.86 1.70
C ILE A 121 -21.82 13.82 2.72
N GLU A 122 -22.91 13.41 3.37
CA GLU A 122 -23.60 14.21 4.39
C GLU A 122 -22.68 14.48 5.59
N GLU A 123 -22.00 13.48 6.11
CA GLU A 123 -21.06 13.62 7.24
C GLU A 123 -19.83 14.46 6.85
N CYS A 124 -19.32 14.31 5.63
CA CYS A 124 -18.22 15.15 5.14
C CYS A 124 -18.62 16.64 5.14
N LYS A 125 -19.80 16.97 4.60
CA LYS A 125 -20.32 18.36 4.59
C LYS A 125 -20.57 18.92 5.98
N ALA A 126 -20.96 18.07 6.94
CA ALA A 126 -21.21 18.45 8.32
C ALA A 126 -19.94 18.55 9.19
N THR A 127 -18.82 18.02 8.72
CA THR A 127 -17.59 17.90 9.50
C THR A 127 -16.46 18.77 8.96
N PHE A 128 -16.35 18.86 7.63
CA PHE A 128 -15.20 19.48 6.95
C PHE A 128 -15.62 20.55 5.94
N ARG A 129 -14.65 21.36 5.57
CA ARG A 129 -14.65 22.21 4.37
C ARG A 129 -13.26 22.14 3.72
N MET A 130 -13.18 22.38 2.43
CA MET A 130 -11.94 22.70 1.75
C MET A 130 -11.66 24.20 1.91
N ASN A 131 -10.40 24.55 2.23
CA ASN A 131 -9.98 25.94 2.28
C ASN A 131 -9.46 26.41 0.90
N ASP A 132 -9.08 27.69 0.81
CA ASP A 132 -8.58 28.30 -0.44
C ASP A 132 -7.23 27.73 -0.93
N ARG A 133 -6.63 26.79 -0.20
CA ARG A 133 -5.39 26.10 -0.53
C ARG A 133 -5.60 24.60 -0.80
N ASP A 134 -6.84 24.21 -1.06
CA ASP A 134 -7.26 22.81 -1.27
C ASP A 134 -6.87 21.87 -0.09
N GLN A 135 -6.89 22.42 1.13
CA GLN A 135 -6.64 21.65 2.35
C GLN A 135 -7.93 21.40 3.11
N LEU A 136 -8.05 20.18 3.64
CA LEU A 136 -9.20 19.78 4.43
C LEU A 136 -9.13 20.40 5.83
N GLU A 137 -10.14 21.20 6.18
CA GLU A 137 -10.26 21.85 7.48
C GLU A 137 -11.53 21.42 8.18
N LEU A 138 -11.46 21.22 9.50
CA LEU A 138 -12.64 21.02 10.33
C LEU A 138 -13.49 22.30 10.35
N LEU A 139 -14.79 22.14 10.31
CA LEU A 139 -15.71 23.23 10.58
C LEU A 139 -15.51 23.75 12.00
N SER A 140 -15.85 25.01 12.26
CA SER A 140 -15.78 25.61 13.59
C SER A 140 -16.70 24.93 14.61
N SER A 141 -17.74 24.24 14.15
CA SER A 141 -18.68 23.46 14.96
C SER A 141 -19.03 22.16 14.22
N PRO A 142 -18.09 21.20 14.13
CA PRO A 142 -18.34 19.94 13.44
C PRO A 142 -19.34 19.08 14.23
N GLY A 143 -20.06 18.20 13.53
CA GLY A 143 -20.89 17.18 14.15
C GLY A 143 -20.08 16.32 15.14
N PHE A 144 -20.69 15.98 16.28
CA PHE A 144 -20.04 15.11 17.27
C PHE A 144 -19.65 13.75 16.62
N GLY A 145 -18.37 13.42 16.66
CA GLY A 145 -17.86 12.17 16.11
C GLY A 145 -17.89 12.08 14.57
N GLY A 146 -18.07 13.20 13.84
CA GLY A 146 -18.20 13.22 12.38
C GLY A 146 -17.02 12.54 11.65
N GLN A 147 -15.78 12.82 12.05
CA GLN A 147 -14.59 12.15 11.48
C GLN A 147 -14.67 10.62 11.62
N GLN A 148 -15.02 10.14 12.81
CA GLN A 148 -15.15 8.71 13.06
C GLN A 148 -16.32 8.12 12.27
N ALA A 149 -17.43 8.85 12.14
CA ALA A 149 -18.58 8.40 11.36
C ALA A 149 -18.23 8.22 9.87
N ILE A 150 -17.46 9.13 9.29
CA ILE A 150 -16.95 9.02 7.90
C ILE A 150 -16.09 7.78 7.76
N ILE A 151 -15.11 7.59 8.65
CA ILE A 151 -14.21 6.43 8.61
C ILE A 151 -14.99 5.12 8.69
N LEU A 152 -15.91 4.99 9.64
CA LEU A 152 -16.73 3.79 9.82
C LEU A 152 -17.60 3.51 8.58
N GLN A 153 -18.16 4.54 7.93
CA GLN A 153 -18.94 4.38 6.71
C GLN A 153 -18.06 3.96 5.53
N LEU A 154 -16.86 4.52 5.38
CA LEU A 154 -15.88 4.09 4.35
C LEU A 154 -15.45 2.64 4.55
N GLU A 155 -15.10 2.25 5.77
CA GLU A 155 -14.70 0.88 6.09
C GLU A 155 -15.85 -0.12 5.82
N TYR A 156 -17.08 0.24 6.20
CA TYR A 156 -18.26 -0.58 5.95
C TYR A 156 -18.54 -0.74 4.45
N LEU A 157 -18.44 0.35 3.67
CA LEU A 157 -18.59 0.35 2.21
C LEU A 157 -17.55 -0.58 1.57
N PHE A 158 -16.27 -0.44 1.92
CA PHE A 158 -15.20 -1.26 1.37
C PHE A 158 -15.35 -2.75 1.73
N ILE A 159 -15.82 -3.06 2.92
CA ILE A 159 -16.15 -4.45 3.30
C ILE A 159 -17.26 -5.00 2.39
N GLY A 160 -18.29 -4.21 2.10
CA GLY A 160 -19.38 -4.55 1.19
C GLY A 160 -18.88 -4.84 -0.22
N LEU A 161 -18.10 -3.92 -0.79
CA LEU A 161 -17.50 -4.06 -2.12
C LEU A 161 -16.57 -5.27 -2.21
N LEU A 162 -15.73 -5.51 -1.20
CA LEU A 162 -14.86 -6.69 -1.14
C LEU A 162 -15.66 -7.99 -1.10
N ARG A 163 -16.72 -8.07 -0.29
CA ARG A 163 -17.57 -9.24 -0.23
C ARG A 163 -18.18 -9.56 -1.59
N ARG A 164 -18.69 -8.54 -2.31
CA ARG A 164 -19.25 -8.69 -3.64
C ARG A 164 -18.19 -9.11 -4.66
N HIS A 165 -17.06 -8.42 -4.71
CA HIS A 165 -15.96 -8.72 -5.62
C HIS A 165 -15.43 -10.16 -5.46
N LEU A 166 -15.39 -10.65 -4.23
CA LEU A 166 -14.94 -12.01 -3.92
C LEU A 166 -16.02 -13.06 -4.24
N SER A 167 -17.31 -12.71 -4.10
CA SER A 167 -18.42 -13.62 -4.42
C SER A 167 -18.57 -13.88 -5.93
N ASP A 168 -18.32 -12.88 -6.76
CA ASP A 168 -18.43 -12.97 -8.23
C ASP A 168 -17.32 -13.83 -8.84
N LYS A 169 -16.16 -13.90 -8.20
CA LYS A 169 -15.10 -14.85 -8.57
C LYS A 169 -15.44 -16.23 -8.02
N LYS A 170 -16.30 -16.99 -8.72
CA LYS A 170 -16.75 -18.35 -8.40
C LYS A 170 -15.58 -19.33 -8.09
N SER A 171 -14.83 -19.14 -7.04
CA SER A 171 -13.90 -20.11 -6.52
C SER A 171 -13.70 -19.85 -5.02
N ASP A 172 -14.27 -20.73 -4.20
CA ASP A 172 -13.92 -20.96 -2.80
C ASP A 172 -14.03 -19.78 -1.84
N VAL A 173 -15.14 -19.04 -1.88
CA VAL A 173 -15.49 -17.98 -0.90
C VAL A 173 -16.00 -18.54 0.43
N VAL A 174 -15.81 -19.81 0.67
CA VAL A 174 -15.91 -20.39 2.02
C VAL A 174 -14.57 -20.11 2.70
N PHE A 175 -14.52 -19.04 3.43
CA PHE A 175 -13.34 -18.40 3.98
C PHE A 175 -12.49 -17.79 2.84
N LEU A 176 -12.21 -16.50 2.90
CA LEU A 176 -10.90 -16.02 2.51
C LEU A 176 -9.95 -16.90 3.32
N SER A 177 -9.74 -18.09 2.80
CA SER A 177 -8.88 -19.06 3.42
C SER A 177 -7.58 -18.32 3.49
N ARG A 178 -7.08 -18.19 4.68
CA ARG A 178 -5.77 -17.66 5.04
C ARG A 178 -4.73 -17.88 3.93
N GLU A 179 -4.90 -18.92 3.14
CA GLU A 179 -3.97 -19.41 2.10
C GLU A 179 -3.86 -18.57 0.82
N LYS A 180 -4.90 -17.85 0.37
CA LYS A 180 -4.80 -16.99 -0.84
C LYS A 180 -4.41 -15.52 -0.54
N PHE A 181 -4.66 -15.06 0.68
CA PHE A 181 -4.35 -13.71 1.10
C PHE A 181 -2.88 -13.54 1.53
N TYR A 182 -2.24 -14.63 1.98
CA TYR A 182 -0.89 -14.60 2.50
C TYR A 182 0.21 -14.38 1.46
N PRO A 183 0.16 -14.90 0.23
CA PRO A 183 1.16 -14.62 -0.79
C PRO A 183 1.27 -13.12 -1.08
N ASP A 184 0.14 -12.44 -1.31
CA ASP A 184 0.13 -11.01 -1.63
C ASP A 184 0.68 -10.16 -0.47
N LEU A 185 0.30 -10.48 0.78
CA LEU A 185 0.84 -9.79 1.96
C LEU A 185 2.34 -10.01 2.11
N VAL A 186 2.82 -11.23 1.89
CA VAL A 186 4.25 -11.53 1.96
C VAL A 186 5.02 -10.82 0.86
N ASP A 187 4.48 -10.75 -0.36
CA ASP A 187 5.09 -10.02 -1.47
C ASP A 187 5.18 -8.52 -1.17
N ILE A 188 4.16 -7.94 -0.58
CA ILE A 188 4.16 -6.54 -0.15
C ILE A 188 5.20 -6.30 0.96
N ILE A 189 5.25 -7.18 1.96
CA ILE A 189 6.26 -7.07 3.03
C ILE A 189 7.66 -7.20 2.44
N THR A 190 7.89 -8.12 1.51
CA THR A 190 9.20 -8.28 0.86
C THR A 190 9.59 -7.09 0.00
N GLY A 191 8.64 -6.49 -0.72
CA GLY A 191 8.82 -5.24 -1.44
C GLY A 191 9.23 -4.11 -0.49
N TYR A 192 8.44 -3.89 0.57
CA TYR A 192 8.75 -2.90 1.60
C TYR A 192 10.16 -3.07 2.19
N LEU A 193 10.58 -4.29 2.49
CA LEU A 193 11.91 -4.57 3.03
C LEU A 193 13.02 -4.26 2.02
N ARG A 194 12.81 -4.54 0.73
CA ARG A 194 13.76 -4.22 -0.34
C ARG A 194 13.91 -2.72 -0.55
N ASP A 195 12.78 -1.99 -0.61
CA ASP A 195 12.75 -0.54 -0.81
C ASP A 195 13.42 0.20 0.36
N ASN A 196 13.42 -0.41 1.54
CA ASN A 196 14.00 0.15 2.76
C ASN A 196 15.25 -0.60 3.25
N VAL A 197 16.02 -1.20 2.35
CA VAL A 197 17.19 -2.03 2.67
C VAL A 197 18.25 -1.31 3.51
N ARG A 198 18.35 0.01 3.37
CA ARG A 198 19.29 0.87 4.11
C ARG A 198 18.76 1.36 5.46
N GLN A 199 17.53 1.02 5.81
CA GLN A 199 16.94 1.40 7.09
C GLN A 199 17.08 0.29 8.12
N ARG A 200 17.06 0.70 9.41
CA ARG A 200 16.99 -0.24 10.52
C ARG A 200 15.52 -0.57 10.80
N ILE A 201 15.04 -1.66 10.21
CA ILE A 201 13.67 -2.13 10.39
C ILE A 201 13.69 -3.35 11.30
N SER A 202 12.90 -3.31 12.36
CA SER A 202 12.64 -4.43 13.27
C SER A 202 11.35 -5.15 12.91
N LEU A 203 11.16 -6.35 13.45
CA LEU A 203 9.89 -7.06 13.33
C LEU A 203 8.71 -6.27 13.93
N LYS A 204 8.97 -5.46 14.96
CA LYS A 204 7.96 -4.58 15.56
C LYS A 204 7.48 -3.54 14.56
N ASP A 205 8.40 -2.87 13.86
CA ASP A 205 8.08 -1.86 12.85
C ASP A 205 7.23 -2.45 11.72
N VAL A 206 7.55 -3.67 11.27
CA VAL A 206 6.73 -4.39 10.28
C VAL A 206 5.34 -4.70 10.83
N CYS A 207 5.24 -5.17 12.08
CA CYS A 207 3.94 -5.46 12.70
C CYS A 207 3.07 -4.21 12.83
N GLU A 208 3.64 -3.08 13.23
CA GLU A 208 2.96 -1.80 13.36
C GLU A 208 2.54 -1.25 11.99
N ARG A 209 3.46 -1.24 11.01
CA ARG A 209 3.17 -0.76 9.66
C ARG A 209 2.06 -1.55 8.97
N PHE A 210 2.05 -2.88 9.12
CA PHE A 210 1.08 -3.74 8.45
C PHE A 210 -0.12 -4.12 9.33
N ASN A 211 -0.17 -3.59 10.56
CA ASN A 211 -1.24 -3.80 11.54
C ASN A 211 -1.56 -5.29 11.82
N TYR A 212 -0.52 -6.11 11.91
CA TYR A 212 -0.63 -7.52 12.24
C TYR A 212 0.16 -7.91 13.49
N SER A 213 -0.31 -8.93 14.19
CA SER A 213 0.41 -9.46 15.33
C SER A 213 1.73 -10.11 14.91
N ARG A 214 2.73 -10.05 15.81
CA ARG A 214 4.04 -10.69 15.63
C ARG A 214 3.92 -12.17 15.26
N SER A 215 3.08 -12.91 15.98
CA SER A 215 2.86 -14.35 15.76
C SER A 215 2.32 -14.62 14.35
N PHE A 216 1.42 -13.76 13.87
CA PHE A 216 0.85 -13.87 12.54
C PHE A 216 1.90 -13.62 11.45
N ILE A 217 2.60 -12.46 11.49
CA ILE A 217 3.65 -12.13 10.52
C ILE A 217 4.73 -13.22 10.47
N CYS A 218 5.23 -13.65 11.63
CA CYS A 218 6.26 -14.70 11.68
C CYS A 218 5.79 -16.01 11.04
N LYS A 219 4.52 -16.40 11.28
CA LYS A 219 3.95 -17.62 10.76
C LYS A 219 3.82 -17.56 9.25
N ILE A 220 3.06 -16.57 8.71
CA ILE A 220 2.79 -16.48 7.28
C ILE A 220 4.07 -16.28 6.47
N PHE A 221 4.98 -15.43 6.96
CA PHE A 221 6.23 -15.15 6.27
C PHE A 221 7.09 -16.42 6.15
N LYS A 222 7.20 -17.21 7.23
CA LYS A 222 7.95 -18.46 7.21
C LYS A 222 7.27 -19.54 6.35
N GLU A 223 5.94 -19.63 6.37
CA GLU A 223 5.17 -20.58 5.55
C GLU A 223 5.33 -20.30 4.05
N GLN A 224 5.39 -19.03 3.64
CA GLN A 224 5.48 -18.63 2.24
C GLN A 224 6.93 -18.55 1.71
N THR A 225 7.87 -18.10 2.53
CA THR A 225 9.26 -17.88 2.09
C THR A 225 10.24 -18.98 2.53
N GLY A 226 9.81 -19.86 3.44
CA GLY A 226 10.67 -20.88 4.04
C GLY A 226 11.63 -20.36 5.12
N GLU A 227 11.74 -19.04 5.32
CA GLU A 227 12.68 -18.41 6.25
C GLU A 227 11.99 -17.36 7.16
N SER A 228 12.65 -16.95 8.24
CA SER A 228 12.11 -15.88 9.08
C SER A 228 12.25 -14.51 8.39
N LEU A 229 11.34 -13.56 8.70
CA LEU A 229 11.38 -12.20 8.18
C LEU A 229 12.74 -11.52 8.38
N ILE A 230 13.34 -11.66 9.57
CA ILE A 230 14.64 -11.08 9.87
C ILE A 230 15.78 -11.77 9.08
N SER A 231 15.66 -13.08 8.86
CA SER A 231 16.63 -13.82 8.01
C SER A 231 16.55 -13.32 6.57
N TYR A 232 15.37 -13.21 6.03
CA TYR A 232 15.11 -12.65 4.70
C TYR A 232 15.68 -11.24 4.56
N PHE A 233 15.36 -10.34 5.50
CA PHE A 233 15.82 -8.96 5.45
C PHE A 233 17.35 -8.86 5.55
N ASN A 234 17.97 -9.67 6.40
CA ASN A 234 19.43 -9.76 6.46
C ASN A 234 20.01 -10.25 5.12
N ARG A 235 19.37 -11.21 4.45
CA ARG A 235 19.82 -11.70 3.13
C ARG A 235 19.76 -10.58 2.10
N VAL A 236 18.66 -9.82 2.04
CA VAL A 236 18.54 -8.67 1.13
C VAL A 236 19.63 -7.62 1.40
N LYS A 237 19.92 -7.34 2.66
CA LYS A 237 21.02 -6.43 3.06
C LYS A 237 22.40 -6.94 2.66
N ILE A 238 22.62 -8.24 2.74
CA ILE A 238 23.90 -8.82 2.32
C ILE A 238 24.08 -8.76 0.81
N GLU A 239 23.02 -8.96 0.02
CA GLU A 239 23.10 -8.76 -1.43
C GLU A 239 23.47 -7.30 -1.79
N GLU A 240 22.84 -6.31 -1.16
CA GLU A 240 23.23 -4.90 -1.34
C GLU A 240 24.68 -4.65 -0.87
N ALA A 241 25.12 -5.28 0.22
CA ALA A 241 26.50 -5.18 0.71
C ALA A 241 27.50 -5.71 -0.30
N LYS A 242 27.20 -6.77 -1.04
CA LYS A 242 28.07 -7.33 -2.09
C LYS A 242 28.31 -6.30 -3.19
N SER A 243 27.28 -5.62 -3.65
CA SER A 243 27.41 -4.55 -4.64
C SER A 243 28.27 -3.39 -4.11
N LEU A 244 28.01 -2.92 -2.89
CA LEU A 244 28.80 -1.85 -2.26
C LEU A 244 30.27 -2.24 -2.06
N LEU A 245 30.56 -3.49 -1.66
CA LEU A 245 31.91 -4.01 -1.52
C LEU A 245 32.66 -4.09 -2.84
N ALA A 246 31.97 -4.42 -3.93
CA ALA A 246 32.53 -4.57 -5.27
C ALA A 246 32.77 -3.22 -5.97
N GLU A 247 31.89 -2.25 -5.75
CA GLU A 247 31.79 -1.02 -6.55
C GLU A 247 32.31 0.23 -5.84
N THR A 248 32.44 0.19 -4.51
CA THR A 248 32.84 1.37 -3.72
C THR A 248 34.07 1.13 -2.85
N ASP A 249 34.71 2.21 -2.42
CA ASP A 249 35.82 2.17 -1.45
C ASP A 249 35.35 2.37 0.01
N MET A 250 34.05 2.31 0.26
CA MET A 250 33.49 2.41 1.61
C MET A 250 34.11 1.37 2.55
N THR A 251 34.38 1.74 3.79
CA THR A 251 34.86 0.78 4.78
C THR A 251 33.77 -0.25 5.11
N VAL A 252 34.15 -1.41 5.60
CA VAL A 252 33.20 -2.45 6.05
C VAL A 252 32.29 -1.90 7.15
N ILE A 253 32.82 -1.02 8.01
CA ILE A 253 32.06 -0.36 9.07
C ILE A 253 31.01 0.57 8.45
N SER A 254 31.41 1.44 7.52
CA SER A 254 30.49 2.38 6.86
C SER A 254 29.38 1.65 6.07
N ILE A 255 29.69 0.52 5.43
CA ILE A 255 28.67 -0.32 4.76
C ILE A 255 27.69 -0.91 5.77
N SER A 256 28.19 -1.40 6.91
CA SER A 256 27.35 -1.93 7.98
C SER A 256 26.38 -0.86 8.53
N GLU A 257 26.85 0.36 8.74
CA GLU A 257 26.06 1.50 9.21
C GLU A 257 25.03 1.90 8.15
N LEU A 258 25.45 2.06 6.89
CA LEU A 258 24.56 2.40 5.77
C LEU A 258 23.40 1.41 5.62
N LEU A 259 23.66 0.13 5.84
CA LEU A 259 22.67 -0.94 5.77
C LEU A 259 21.88 -1.11 7.08
N GLY A 260 22.06 -0.24 8.07
CA GLY A 260 21.30 -0.24 9.31
C GLY A 260 21.52 -1.47 10.19
N PHE A 261 22.71 -2.08 10.17
CA PHE A 261 23.09 -3.06 11.17
C PHE A 261 23.41 -2.40 12.51
N SER A 262 23.02 -3.03 13.62
CA SER A 262 23.28 -2.49 14.96
C SER A 262 24.76 -2.41 15.30
N GLU A 263 25.55 -3.36 14.79
CA GLU A 263 26.99 -3.48 15.03
C GLU A 263 27.70 -4.06 13.81
N ALA A 264 28.87 -3.52 13.49
CA ALA A 264 29.71 -4.04 12.40
C ALA A 264 30.14 -5.50 12.64
N LYS A 265 30.28 -5.93 13.89
CA LYS A 265 30.56 -7.33 14.26
C LYS A 265 29.42 -8.25 13.83
N TYR A 266 28.17 -7.86 14.10
CA TYR A 266 26.99 -8.63 13.70
C TYR A 266 26.87 -8.72 12.18
N PHE A 267 27.11 -7.60 11.46
CA PHE A 267 27.21 -7.60 10.01
C PHE A 267 28.24 -8.60 9.50
N GLY A 268 29.47 -8.55 10.02
CA GLY A 268 30.56 -9.45 9.60
C GLY A 268 30.23 -10.93 9.80
N VAL A 269 29.60 -11.29 10.93
CA VAL A 269 29.13 -12.65 11.22
C VAL A 269 28.02 -13.07 10.26
N THR A 270 27.04 -12.21 10.02
CA THR A 270 25.92 -12.47 9.12
C THR A 270 26.39 -12.63 7.68
N PHE A 271 27.28 -11.77 7.21
CA PHE A 271 27.87 -11.83 5.88
C PHE A 271 28.64 -13.15 5.70
N LYS A 272 29.53 -13.49 6.64
CA LYS A 272 30.30 -14.74 6.57
C LYS A 272 29.41 -15.97 6.61
N LYS A 273 28.32 -15.95 7.36
CA LYS A 273 27.35 -17.05 7.41
C LYS A 273 26.67 -17.29 6.06
N GLN A 274 26.40 -16.23 5.31
CA GLN A 274 25.69 -16.32 4.01
C GLN A 274 26.64 -16.57 2.84
N GLU A 275 27.80 -15.90 2.81
CA GLU A 275 28.73 -15.91 1.68
C GLU A 275 29.94 -16.85 1.89
N GLY A 276 30.06 -17.44 3.07
CA GLY A 276 31.19 -18.35 3.41
C GLY A 276 32.49 -17.63 3.75
N VAL A 277 32.66 -16.37 3.36
CA VAL A 277 33.88 -15.56 3.55
C VAL A 277 33.56 -14.22 4.25
N SER A 278 34.59 -13.60 4.82
CA SER A 278 34.39 -12.27 5.44
C SER A 278 34.15 -11.18 4.38
N PRO A 279 33.49 -10.05 4.75
CA PRO A 279 33.29 -8.92 3.84
C PRO A 279 34.59 -8.43 3.18
N GLN A 280 35.68 -8.38 3.95
CA GLN A 280 36.99 -7.96 3.44
C GLN A 280 37.59 -8.95 2.46
N ALA A 281 37.49 -10.25 2.74
CA ALA A 281 37.96 -11.31 1.84
C ALA A 281 37.14 -11.31 0.53
N TYR A 282 35.81 -11.11 0.61
CA TYR A 282 34.93 -10.98 -0.55
C TYR A 282 35.35 -9.80 -1.44
N ARG A 283 35.56 -8.61 -0.86
CA ARG A 283 36.07 -7.43 -1.59
C ARG A 283 37.35 -7.72 -2.34
N THR A 284 38.30 -8.33 -1.66
CA THR A 284 39.61 -8.64 -2.25
C THR A 284 39.47 -9.58 -3.44
N ALA A 285 38.66 -10.63 -3.31
CA ALA A 285 38.44 -11.62 -4.37
C ALA A 285 37.76 -11.01 -5.60
N VAL A 286 36.68 -10.23 -5.42
CA VAL A 286 35.95 -9.63 -6.53
C VAL A 286 36.81 -8.60 -7.28
N ARG A 287 37.59 -7.80 -6.58
CA ARG A 287 38.48 -6.82 -7.22
C ARG A 287 39.66 -7.44 -7.94
N GLN A 288 40.15 -8.58 -7.46
CA GLN A 288 41.20 -9.34 -8.17
C GLN A 288 40.65 -9.95 -9.47
N ASN A 289 39.45 -10.49 -9.46
CA ASN A 289 38.82 -11.05 -10.65
C ASN A 289 38.55 -9.95 -11.71
N LYS A 290 38.00 -8.81 -11.34
CA LYS A 290 37.83 -7.66 -12.26
C LYS A 290 39.16 -7.22 -12.90
N LYS A 291 40.28 -7.23 -12.16
CA LYS A 291 41.58 -6.87 -12.69
C LYS A 291 42.15 -7.91 -13.67
N LYS A 292 41.76 -9.18 -13.53
CA LYS A 292 42.19 -10.27 -14.45
C LYS A 292 41.38 -10.20 -15.76
N GLU A 293 40.09 -9.91 -15.69
CA GLU A 293 39.23 -9.76 -16.88
C GLU A 293 39.71 -8.59 -17.75
N ILE A 294 39.99 -7.43 -17.16
CA ILE A 294 40.51 -6.25 -17.89
C ILE A 294 41.88 -6.53 -18.53
N LYS A 295 42.73 -7.36 -17.92
CA LYS A 295 44.04 -7.71 -18.48
C LYS A 295 43.98 -8.84 -19.51
N GLY A 296 42.90 -9.61 -19.58
CA GLY A 296 42.71 -10.69 -20.55
C GLY A 296 42.07 -10.23 -21.87
N GLU A 297 41.45 -9.03 -21.91
CA GLU A 297 40.90 -8.42 -23.14
C GLU A 297 41.95 -7.64 -23.96
N ASP A 298 43.17 -7.44 -23.44
CA ASP A 298 44.28 -6.74 -24.12
C ASP A 298 45.30 -7.72 -24.75
N GLN A 299 44.97 -8.98 -24.99
CA GLN A 299 45.72 -9.97 -25.74
C GLN A 299 44.88 -10.56 -26.90
#